data_cf179ddec01b348aef45ef65ae334156
#
_entry.id   cf179ddec01b348aef45ef65ae334156
#
_cell.length_a   1.000
_cell.length_b   1.000
_cell.length_c   1.000
_cell.angle_alpha   90.00
_cell.angle_beta   90.00
_cell.angle_gamma   90.00
#
_symmetry.space_group_name_H-M   'P 1'
#
loop_
_entity.id
_entity.type
_entity.pdbx_description
1 polymer ?
#
loop_
_entity_poly.entity_id
_entity_poly.type
_entity_poly.pdbx_seq_one_letter_code
_entity_poly.pdbx_strand_id
1 'polypeptide(L)'
;MYSDVFCKVYNEFGWNYYPEAFGEQLLYWLHENAVFPKNALDMACGTGILCRILQNAGISSRGMDLSSGMIKIARQENPEIPFDVADMIA
;
A
#
# COMPACT_ATOMS: atom_id res chain seq x y z
N MET A 1 -14.54 -4.55 2.77
CA MET A 1 -13.39 -4.06 3.53
C MET A 1 -12.15 -4.05 2.66
N TYR A 2 -11.53 -2.90 2.50
CA TYR A 2 -10.42 -2.74 1.57
C TYR A 2 -9.18 -3.58 1.93
N SER A 3 -8.93 -3.78 3.22
CA SER A 3 -7.73 -4.50 3.67
C SER A 3 -7.75 -5.97 3.29
N ASP A 4 -8.92 -6.58 3.16
CA ASP A 4 -9.03 -8.00 2.81
C ASP A 4 -8.50 -8.29 1.41
N VAL A 5 -8.91 -7.47 0.45
CA VAL A 5 -8.43 -7.61 -0.93
C VAL A 5 -6.93 -7.36 -1.00
N PHE A 6 -6.46 -6.30 -0.35
CA PHE A 6 -5.06 -5.94 -0.38
C PHE A 6 -4.17 -7.03 0.23
N CYS A 7 -4.50 -7.51 1.41
CA CYS A 7 -3.71 -8.53 2.09
C CYS A 7 -3.64 -9.82 1.28
N LYS A 8 -4.77 -10.22 0.68
CA LYS A 8 -4.83 -11.43 -0.11
C LYS A 8 -3.90 -11.36 -1.32
N VAL A 9 -3.95 -10.27 -2.06
CA VAL A 9 -3.11 -10.09 -3.24
C VAL A 9 -1.65 -9.96 -2.85
N TYR A 10 -1.35 -9.23 -1.80
CA TYR A 10 0.01 -9.05 -1.30
C TYR A 10 0.65 -10.38 -0.93
N ASN A 11 -0.09 -11.23 -0.22
CA ASN A 11 0.40 -12.56 0.17
C ASN A 11 0.66 -13.44 -1.05
N GLU A 12 -0.15 -13.32 -2.08
CA GLU A 12 0.00 -14.12 -3.29
C GLU A 12 1.25 -13.74 -4.07
N PHE A 13 1.58 -12.46 -4.13
CA PHE A 13 2.76 -11.98 -4.85
C PHE A 13 4.05 -12.06 -4.03
N GLY A 14 3.97 -12.20 -2.70
CA GLY A 14 5.12 -12.41 -1.84
C GLY A 14 5.84 -11.12 -1.44
N TRP A 15 7.00 -11.30 -0.78
CA TRP A 15 7.70 -10.21 -0.09
C TRP A 15 8.90 -9.65 -0.85
N ASN A 16 9.31 -10.28 -1.96
CA ASN A 16 10.55 -9.97 -2.65
C ASN A 16 10.37 -8.97 -3.79
N TYR A 17 9.29 -8.22 -3.78
CA TYR A 17 9.00 -7.31 -4.86
C TYR A 17 9.46 -5.90 -4.56
N TYR A 18 9.97 -5.24 -5.58
CA TYR A 18 10.12 -3.80 -5.53
C TYR A 18 8.72 -3.18 -5.54
N PRO A 19 8.47 -2.17 -4.69
CA PRO A 19 7.13 -1.59 -4.59
C PRO A 19 6.54 -1.11 -5.90
N GLU A 20 7.36 -0.56 -6.80
CA GLU A 20 6.90 -0.08 -8.09
C GLU A 20 6.37 -1.21 -8.96
N ALA A 21 7.16 -2.29 -9.07
CA ALA A 21 6.75 -3.44 -9.88
C ALA A 21 5.52 -4.12 -9.28
N PHE A 22 5.48 -4.24 -7.97
CA PHE A 22 4.34 -4.82 -7.29
C PHE A 22 3.08 -3.97 -7.51
N GLY A 23 3.22 -2.65 -7.41
CA GLY A 23 2.10 -1.74 -7.61
C GLY A 23 1.49 -1.86 -9.00
N GLU A 24 2.32 -1.93 -10.03
CA GLU A 24 1.84 -2.09 -11.40
C GLU A 24 1.16 -3.43 -11.60
N GLN A 25 1.73 -4.51 -11.07
CA GLN A 25 1.13 -5.84 -11.16
C GLN A 25 -0.19 -5.91 -10.39
N LEU A 26 -0.26 -5.27 -9.23
CA LEU A 26 -1.48 -5.22 -8.45
C LEU A 26 -2.60 -4.50 -9.21
N LEU A 27 -2.30 -3.35 -9.80
CA LEU A 27 -3.29 -2.60 -10.57
C LEU A 27 -3.76 -3.39 -11.78
N TYR A 28 -2.84 -4.06 -12.47
CA TYR A 28 -3.21 -4.92 -13.58
C TYR A 28 -4.13 -6.05 -13.14
N TRP A 29 -3.77 -6.71 -12.04
CA TRP A 29 -4.58 -7.81 -11.49
C TRP A 29 -5.98 -7.33 -11.11
N LEU A 30 -6.08 -6.18 -10.46
CA LEU A 30 -7.38 -5.61 -10.07
C LEU A 30 -8.24 -5.34 -11.30
N HIS A 31 -7.65 -4.78 -12.32
CA HIS A 31 -8.37 -4.50 -13.57
C HIS A 31 -8.83 -5.79 -14.25
N GLU A 32 -7.95 -6.79 -14.37
CA GLU A 32 -8.29 -8.05 -15.03
C GLU A 32 -9.35 -8.86 -14.28
N ASN A 33 -9.45 -8.68 -12.97
CA ASN A 33 -10.44 -9.38 -12.16
C ASN A 33 -11.66 -8.52 -11.83
N ALA A 34 -11.78 -7.36 -12.45
CA ALA A 34 -12.88 -6.42 -12.26
C ALA A 34 -13.09 -6.06 -10.78
N VAL A 35 -12.00 -5.87 -10.05
CA VAL A 35 -12.01 -5.45 -8.66
C VAL A 35 -11.59 -3.99 -8.61
N PHE A 36 -12.46 -3.10 -8.14
CA PHE A 36 -12.22 -1.65 -8.14
C PHE A 36 -12.36 -1.10 -6.72
N PRO A 37 -11.34 -1.30 -5.86
CA PRO A 37 -11.42 -0.82 -4.48
C PRO A 37 -11.37 0.70 -4.44
N LYS A 38 -12.06 1.27 -3.46
CA LYS A 38 -12.02 2.71 -3.22
C LYS A 38 -10.89 3.08 -2.28
N ASN A 39 -10.53 2.17 -1.40
CA ASN A 39 -9.55 2.39 -0.35
C ASN A 39 -8.57 1.23 -0.27
N ALA A 40 -7.36 1.51 0.20
CA ALA A 40 -6.35 0.50 0.46
C ALA A 40 -5.56 0.87 1.71
N LEU A 41 -5.17 -0.14 2.46
CA LEU A 41 -4.28 -0.01 3.60
C LEU A 41 -3.03 -0.86 3.34
N ASP A 42 -1.88 -0.22 3.30
CA ASP A 42 -0.60 -0.91 3.18
C ASP A 42 0.00 -1.09 4.56
N MET A 43 -0.01 -2.31 5.06
CA MET A 43 0.61 -2.69 6.32
C MET A 43 2.06 -3.05 6.03
N ALA A 44 3.00 -2.36 6.62
CA ALA A 44 4.43 -2.39 6.31
C ALA A 44 4.75 -1.57 5.05
N CYS A 45 4.26 -0.34 5.02
CA CYS A 45 4.34 0.52 3.84
C CYS A 45 5.74 1.07 3.54
N GLY A 46 6.68 0.98 4.47
CA GLY A 46 8.00 1.57 4.30
C GLY A 46 7.90 3.05 4.00
N THR A 47 8.53 3.51 2.91
CA THR A 47 8.53 4.92 2.53
C THR A 47 7.30 5.33 1.71
N GLY A 48 6.32 4.43 1.54
CA GLY A 48 5.03 4.78 0.95
C GLY A 48 4.96 4.73 -0.57
N ILE A 49 5.90 4.08 -1.23
CA ILE A 49 5.92 4.01 -2.69
C ILE A 49 4.66 3.33 -3.24
N LEU A 50 4.27 2.20 -2.66
CA LEU A 50 3.06 1.51 -3.10
C LEU A 50 1.81 2.35 -2.85
N CYS A 51 1.74 3.00 -1.69
CA CYS A 51 0.62 3.91 -1.40
C CYS A 51 0.51 5.01 -2.45
N ARG A 52 1.64 5.57 -2.87
CA ARG A 52 1.69 6.58 -3.92
C ARG A 52 1.10 6.05 -5.23
N ILE A 53 1.51 4.86 -5.63
CA ILE A 53 1.06 4.24 -6.87
C ILE A 53 -0.45 4.04 -6.84
N LEU A 54 -0.96 3.51 -5.74
CA LEU A 54 -2.40 3.28 -5.58
C LEU A 54 -3.18 4.58 -5.55
N GLN A 55 -2.68 5.59 -4.83
CA GLN A 55 -3.31 6.90 -4.77
C GLN A 55 -3.41 7.53 -6.16
N ASN A 56 -2.34 7.44 -6.94
CA ASN A 56 -2.33 7.98 -8.31
C ASN A 56 -3.30 7.24 -9.23
N ALA A 57 -3.64 6.02 -8.90
CA ALA A 57 -4.62 5.23 -9.65
C ALA A 57 -6.07 5.45 -9.18
N GLY A 58 -6.29 6.38 -8.27
CA GLY A 58 -7.63 6.70 -7.78
C GLY A 58 -8.06 5.87 -6.58
N ILE A 59 -7.15 5.11 -5.99
CA ILE A 59 -7.44 4.32 -4.79
C ILE A 59 -6.94 5.10 -3.58
N SER A 60 -7.85 5.51 -2.71
CA SER A 60 -7.49 6.27 -1.51
C SER A 60 -6.65 5.38 -0.59
N SER A 61 -5.38 5.72 -0.42
CA SER A 61 -4.41 4.87 0.25
C SER A 61 -4.02 5.39 1.62
N ARG A 62 -3.68 4.45 2.48
CA ARG A 62 -3.17 4.73 3.82
C ARG A 62 -2.06 3.72 4.11
N GLY A 63 -1.03 4.15 4.81
CA GLY A 63 0.09 3.27 5.15
C GLY A 63 0.35 3.19 6.64
N MET A 64 0.86 2.04 7.06
CA MET A 64 1.31 1.81 8.42
C MET A 64 2.64 1.08 8.38
N ASP A 65 3.51 1.40 9.32
CA ASP A 65 4.79 0.70 9.46
C ASP A 65 5.25 0.78 10.91
N LEU A 66 5.99 -0.22 11.33
CA LEU A 66 6.57 -0.27 12.67
C LEU A 66 7.69 0.76 12.81
N SER A 67 8.36 1.10 11.74
CA SER A 67 9.52 2.01 11.73
C SER A 67 9.08 3.46 11.67
N SER A 68 9.34 4.20 12.74
CA SER A 68 9.08 5.65 12.75
C SER A 68 9.92 6.40 11.71
N GLY A 69 11.14 5.92 11.44
CA GLY A 69 12.00 6.51 10.43
C GLY A 69 11.41 6.37 9.03
N MET A 70 10.87 5.21 8.71
CA MET A 70 10.21 4.99 7.41
C MET A 70 8.97 5.86 7.27
N ILE A 71 8.16 5.95 8.32
CA ILE A 71 6.94 6.78 8.30
C ILE A 71 7.28 8.25 8.13
N LYS A 72 8.36 8.71 8.75
CA LYS A 72 8.82 10.09 8.56
C LYS A 72 9.09 10.38 7.09
N ILE A 73 9.80 9.49 6.43
CA ILE A 73 10.11 9.62 5.00
C ILE A 73 8.83 9.55 4.17
N ALA A 74 7.95 8.61 4.48
CA ALA A 74 6.68 8.45 3.78
C ALA A 74 5.85 9.74 3.83
N ARG A 75 5.78 10.37 4.99
CA ARG A 75 5.05 11.62 5.16
C ARG A 75 5.68 12.78 4.40
N GLN A 76 7.00 12.82 4.34
CA GLN A 76 7.71 13.85 3.58
C GLN A 76 7.50 13.71 2.08
N GLU A 77 7.56 12.48 1.58
CA GLU A 77 7.43 12.21 0.15
C GLU A 77 5.97 12.26 -0.34
N ASN A 78 5.02 11.99 0.55
CA ASN A 78 3.61 11.88 0.19
C ASN A 78 2.73 12.62 1.21
N PRO A 79 2.78 13.95 1.25
CA PRO A 79 2.09 14.70 2.31
C PRO A 79 0.57 14.55 2.30
N GLU A 80 -0.03 14.16 1.19
CA GLU A 80 -1.48 14.00 1.09
C GLU A 80 -1.97 12.61 1.50
N ILE A 81 -1.06 11.67 1.75
CA ILE A 81 -1.43 10.30 2.13
C ILE A 81 -1.25 10.14 3.64
N PRO A 82 -2.23 9.58 4.34
CA PRO A 82 -2.09 9.33 5.78
C PRO A 82 -1.15 8.15 6.06
N PHE A 83 -0.22 8.35 6.97
CA PHE A 83 0.70 7.30 7.41
C PHE A 83 0.75 7.29 8.94
N ASP A 84 0.80 6.10 9.52
CA ASP A 84 0.87 5.92 10.97
C ASP A 84 1.97 4.93 11.35
N VAL A 85 2.66 5.22 12.45
CA VAL A 85 3.54 4.25 13.09
C VAL A 85 2.67 3.33 13.92
N ALA A 86 2.71 2.04 13.63
CA ALA A 86 1.85 1.09 14.34
C ALA A 86 2.47 -0.30 14.36
N ASP A 87 2.21 -1.01 15.46
CA ASP A 87 2.55 -2.42 15.58
C ASP A 87 1.38 -3.25 15.04
N MET A 88 1.60 -3.89 13.91
CA MET A 88 0.58 -4.63 13.20
C MET A 88 0.43 -6.07 13.69
N ILE A 89 1.25 -6.47 14.63
CA ILE A 89 1.25 -7.83 15.18
C ILE A 89 0.40 -7.93 16.44
N ALA A 90 0.08 -6.83 17.02
CA ALA A 90 -0.66 -6.76 18.28
C ALA A 90 -1.95 -7.56 18.29
#